data_f4c796c068ca2b699a2d523c4893febc
#
_entry.id   f4c796c068ca2b699a2d523c4893febc
#
_cell.length_a   1.000
_cell.length_b   1.000
_cell.length_c   1.000
_cell.angle_alpha   90.00
_cell.angle_beta   90.00
_cell.angle_gamma   90.00
#
_symmetry.space_group_name_H-M   'P 1'
#
loop_
_entity.id
_entity.type
_entity.pdbx_description
1 polymer ?
#
loop_
_entity_poly.entity_id
_entity_poly.type
_entity_poly.pdbx_seq_one_letter_code
_entity_poly.pdbx_strand_id
1 'polypeptide(L)'
;MKRIILFTAALTCVAAIKAQTVTDTLRQQHLDEVVVAGVRAPKSAPYAVSNIKKTELEAFSKSGRELPFLLSQMPGVLAWGENGLGTGTAAMRIRGAAGSRINITLDGVALNSPEDQTVFWANMNSYASLMNSVQIQRGIGTSTNGDGAFGGSVSLATSAPSRKPSVEVSGSYGSYNTYNAG
;
A
#
# COMPACT_ATOMS: atom_id res chain seq x y z
N MET A 1 12.52 23.98 42.61
CA MET A 1 13.66 23.04 42.64
C MET A 1 13.21 21.57 42.58
N LYS A 2 12.31 21.09 43.45
CA LYS A 2 11.86 19.66 43.46
C LYS A 2 11.23 19.20 42.12
N ARG A 3 10.50 20.04 41.38
CA ARG A 3 9.87 19.67 40.10
C ARG A 3 10.87 19.55 38.95
N ILE A 4 11.97 20.31 39.01
CA ILE A 4 13.04 20.25 37.98
C ILE A 4 13.85 18.96 38.17
N ILE A 5 14.10 18.55 39.42
CA ILE A 5 14.80 17.30 39.75
C ILE A 5 14.01 16.07 39.26
N LEU A 6 12.67 16.10 39.38
CA LEU A 6 11.81 15.04 38.91
C LEU A 6 11.83 14.92 37.37
N PHE A 7 11.88 16.04 36.65
CA PHE A 7 11.97 16.06 35.18
C PHE A 7 13.33 15.56 34.68
N THR A 8 14.41 15.93 35.36
CA THR A 8 15.75 15.41 35.02
C THR A 8 15.90 13.93 35.32
N ALA A 9 15.32 13.43 36.43
CA ALA A 9 15.33 12.00 36.76
C ALA A 9 14.49 11.16 35.75
N ALA A 10 13.38 11.69 35.28
CA ALA A 10 12.59 11.01 34.23
C ALA A 10 13.33 10.96 32.87
N LEU A 11 14.06 12.02 32.54
CA LEU A 11 14.82 12.09 31.29
C LEU A 11 16.03 11.15 31.28
N THR A 12 16.67 10.92 32.42
CA THR A 12 17.80 9.98 32.57
C THR A 12 17.37 8.51 32.54
N CYS A 13 16.16 8.18 32.98
CA CYS A 13 15.62 6.81 32.88
C CYS A 13 15.40 6.38 31.42
N VAL A 14 15.03 7.29 30.52
CA VAL A 14 14.82 6.99 29.10
C VAL A 14 16.15 6.70 28.38
N ALA A 15 17.25 7.28 28.82
CA ALA A 15 18.57 7.07 28.23
C ALA A 15 19.24 5.72 28.62
N ALA A 16 18.71 5.01 29.61
CA ALA A 16 19.30 3.77 30.13
C ALA A 16 18.78 2.48 29.45
N ILE A 17 17.80 2.57 28.56
CA ILE A 17 17.30 1.42 27.81
C ILE A 17 18.24 1.18 26.62
N LYS A 18 19.42 0.66 26.89
CA LYS A 18 20.23 0.01 25.86
C LYS A 18 19.63 -1.38 25.63
N ALA A 19 18.85 -1.52 24.57
CA ALA A 19 18.48 -2.84 24.09
C ALA A 19 19.75 -3.62 23.81
N GLN A 20 19.98 -4.72 24.49
CA GLN A 20 21.05 -5.64 24.19
C GLN A 20 20.78 -6.19 22.79
N THR A 21 21.58 -5.79 21.82
CA THR A 21 21.62 -6.44 20.51
C THR A 21 22.23 -7.83 20.72
N VAL A 22 21.35 -8.82 20.87
CA VAL A 22 21.77 -10.21 20.71
C VAL A 22 22.20 -10.37 19.26
N THR A 23 23.51 -10.43 19.04
CA THR A 23 24.06 -10.75 17.73
C THR A 23 23.80 -12.24 17.49
N ASP A 24 22.60 -12.52 16.96
CA ASP A 24 22.26 -13.86 16.50
C ASP A 24 23.04 -14.09 15.18
N THR A 25 24.07 -14.92 15.25
CA THR A 25 24.93 -15.31 14.12
C THR A 25 24.24 -16.26 13.14
N LEU A 26 22.94 -16.47 13.29
CA LEU A 26 22.16 -17.18 12.30
C LEU A 26 22.00 -16.26 11.08
N ARG A 27 22.68 -16.60 10.01
CA ARG A 27 22.56 -15.98 8.70
C ARG A 27 21.09 -16.00 8.29
N GLN A 28 20.37 -14.91 8.56
CA GLN A 28 19.00 -14.74 8.07
C GLN A 28 19.10 -14.63 6.54
N GLN A 29 18.88 -15.74 5.90
CA GLN A 29 18.63 -15.74 4.47
C GLN A 29 17.22 -15.19 4.31
N HIS A 30 17.10 -13.95 3.87
CA HIS A 30 15.83 -13.42 3.40
C HIS A 30 15.40 -14.29 2.22
N LEU A 31 14.52 -15.22 2.50
CA LEU A 31 13.79 -15.90 1.43
C LEU A 31 12.88 -14.82 0.84
N ASP A 32 13.00 -14.61 -0.47
CA ASP A 32 12.06 -13.78 -1.20
C ASP A 32 10.66 -14.34 -0.93
N GLU A 33 9.76 -13.45 -0.53
CA GLU A 33 8.38 -13.80 -0.19
C GLU A 33 7.76 -14.58 -1.35
N VAL A 34 7.34 -15.79 -1.09
CA VAL A 34 6.59 -16.58 -2.06
C VAL A 34 5.22 -15.92 -2.21
N VAL A 35 5.14 -14.97 -3.12
CA VAL A 35 3.87 -14.39 -3.54
C VAL A 35 3.04 -15.53 -4.10
N VAL A 36 1.85 -15.75 -3.53
CA VAL A 36 0.88 -16.73 -4.04
C VAL A 36 0.62 -16.40 -5.51
N ALA A 37 1.26 -17.14 -6.40
CA ALA A 37 1.36 -16.82 -7.82
C ALA A 37 0.05 -17.09 -8.59
N GLY A 38 -1.03 -17.50 -7.90
CA GLY A 38 -2.28 -17.91 -8.55
C GLY A 38 -3.02 -16.80 -9.29
N VAL A 39 -2.88 -15.54 -8.87
CA VAL A 39 -3.63 -14.40 -9.44
C VAL A 39 -2.72 -13.40 -10.15
N ARG A 40 -1.41 -13.47 -9.92
CA ARG A 40 -0.45 -12.52 -10.49
C ARG A 40 0.18 -13.03 -11.77
N ALA A 41 0.34 -12.13 -12.72
CA ALA A 41 1.03 -12.41 -13.95
C ALA A 41 2.54 -12.57 -13.73
N PRO A 42 3.18 -13.58 -14.34
CA PRO A 42 4.62 -13.70 -14.35
C PRO A 42 5.24 -12.53 -15.14
N LYS A 43 6.53 -12.24 -14.89
CA LYS A 43 7.26 -11.18 -15.63
C LYS A 43 7.34 -11.43 -17.14
N SER A 44 7.25 -12.69 -17.55
CA SER A 44 7.26 -13.13 -18.95
C SER A 44 5.88 -13.13 -19.61
N ALA A 45 4.86 -12.61 -18.95
CA ALA A 45 3.51 -12.56 -19.49
C ALA A 45 3.47 -11.75 -20.80
N PRO A 46 2.70 -12.19 -21.80
CA PRO A 46 2.63 -11.51 -23.11
C PRO A 46 1.77 -10.23 -23.10
N TYR A 47 1.35 -9.76 -21.94
CA TYR A 47 0.53 -8.55 -21.77
C TYR A 47 1.21 -7.52 -20.87
N ALA A 48 0.71 -6.29 -20.92
CA ALA A 48 1.33 -5.17 -20.23
C ALA A 48 1.11 -5.23 -18.72
N VAL A 49 2.17 -5.56 -17.98
CA VAL A 49 2.19 -5.64 -16.52
C VAL A 49 3.10 -4.56 -15.95
N SER A 50 2.70 -3.94 -14.86
CA SER A 50 3.53 -3.09 -14.02
C SER A 50 3.47 -3.58 -12.57
N ASN A 51 4.63 -3.57 -11.90
CA ASN A 51 4.74 -3.95 -10.50
C ASN A 51 5.25 -2.76 -9.70
N ILE A 52 4.60 -2.44 -8.60
CA ILE A 52 5.00 -1.43 -7.63
C ILE A 52 5.52 -2.16 -6.40
N LYS A 53 6.71 -1.79 -5.96
CA LYS A 53 7.39 -2.43 -4.84
C LYS A 53 7.03 -1.76 -3.51
N LYS A 54 7.30 -2.46 -2.43
CA LYS A 54 7.08 -1.98 -1.06
C LYS A 54 7.74 -0.61 -0.80
N THR A 55 8.95 -0.39 -1.26
CA THR A 55 9.68 0.88 -1.09
C THR A 55 8.96 2.07 -1.73
N GLU A 56 8.33 1.88 -2.88
CA GLU A 56 7.55 2.91 -3.56
C GLU A 56 6.24 3.18 -2.84
N LEU A 57 5.60 2.12 -2.32
CA LEU A 57 4.38 2.19 -1.51
C LEU A 57 4.62 2.94 -0.19
N GLU A 58 5.69 2.62 0.52
CA GLU A 58 6.09 3.30 1.77
C GLU A 58 6.43 4.78 1.54
N ALA A 59 7.14 5.10 0.46
CA ALA A 59 7.42 6.47 0.11
C ALA A 59 6.14 7.25 -0.21
N PHE A 60 5.21 6.63 -0.92
CA PHE A 60 3.94 7.24 -1.29
C PHE A 60 2.99 7.39 -0.09
N SER A 61 2.94 6.42 0.83
CA SER A 61 2.07 6.46 2.00
C SER A 61 2.29 7.70 2.87
N LYS A 62 3.53 8.22 2.87
CA LYS A 62 3.88 9.47 3.57
C LYS A 62 3.17 10.71 3.01
N SER A 63 2.69 10.65 1.77
CA SER A 63 1.96 11.76 1.15
C SER A 63 0.51 11.89 1.65
N GLY A 64 -0.04 10.87 2.31
CA GLY A 64 -1.44 10.81 2.74
C GLY A 64 -2.45 10.74 1.59
N ARG A 65 -2.00 10.60 0.34
CA ARG A 65 -2.88 10.48 -0.84
C ARG A 65 -3.38 9.06 -1.01
N GLU A 66 -4.54 8.92 -1.64
CA GLU A 66 -5.14 7.62 -1.92
C GLU A 66 -4.38 6.83 -3.00
N LEU A 67 -4.44 5.52 -2.90
CA LEU A 67 -3.70 4.58 -3.74
C LEU A 67 -3.87 4.81 -5.26
N PRO A 68 -5.05 5.17 -5.81
CA PRO A 68 -5.20 5.49 -7.23
C PRO A 68 -4.19 6.51 -7.77
N PHE A 69 -3.76 7.48 -6.95
CA PHE A 69 -2.76 8.48 -7.37
C PHE A 69 -1.35 7.90 -7.51
N LEU A 70 -1.01 6.85 -6.77
CA LEU A 70 0.22 6.10 -7.03
C LEU A 70 0.10 5.30 -8.32
N LEU A 71 -1.03 4.64 -8.52
CA LEU A 71 -1.28 3.82 -9.70
C LEU A 71 -1.29 4.65 -10.98
N SER A 72 -1.68 5.93 -10.90
CA SER A 72 -1.68 6.85 -12.06
C SER A 72 -0.28 7.20 -12.57
N GLN A 73 0.77 6.89 -11.82
CA GLN A 73 2.15 7.01 -12.30
C GLN A 73 2.50 5.93 -13.33
N MET A 74 1.66 4.88 -13.43
CA MET A 74 1.85 3.82 -14.40
C MET A 74 1.22 4.18 -15.75
N PRO A 75 1.84 3.78 -16.88
CA PRO A 75 1.31 4.08 -18.21
C PRO A 75 -0.11 3.60 -18.39
N GLY A 76 -0.97 4.46 -18.96
CA GLY A 76 -2.37 4.12 -19.27
C GLY A 76 -3.31 4.06 -18.07
N VAL A 77 -2.86 4.51 -16.89
CA VAL A 77 -3.70 4.69 -15.71
C VAL A 77 -3.95 6.17 -15.46
N LEU A 78 -5.19 6.55 -15.32
CA LEU A 78 -5.63 7.89 -14.95
C LEU A 78 -6.31 7.83 -13.59
N ALA A 79 -5.95 8.73 -12.70
CA ALA A 79 -6.66 8.91 -11.43
C ALA A 79 -7.04 10.38 -11.24
N TRP A 80 -8.15 10.61 -10.54
CA TRP A 80 -8.61 11.93 -10.15
C TRP A 80 -9.32 11.84 -8.80
N GLY A 81 -9.43 12.97 -8.12
CA GLY A 81 -10.18 13.13 -6.87
C GLY A 81 -11.08 14.34 -6.97
N GLU A 82 -12.23 14.28 -6.34
CA GLU A 82 -13.23 15.36 -6.38
C GLU A 82 -12.79 16.60 -5.62
N ASN A 83 -11.99 16.42 -4.56
CA ASN A 83 -11.54 17.50 -3.69
C ASN A 83 -10.22 18.18 -4.12
N GLY A 84 -9.56 17.70 -5.16
CA GLY A 84 -8.28 18.23 -5.64
C GLY A 84 -7.05 17.92 -4.76
N LEU A 85 -7.23 17.43 -3.54
CA LEU A 85 -6.14 17.13 -2.60
C LEU A 85 -5.58 15.72 -2.77
N GLY A 86 -6.34 14.83 -3.39
CA GLY A 86 -5.97 13.43 -3.58
C GLY A 86 -6.30 12.54 -2.39
N THR A 87 -7.16 13.01 -1.50
CA THR A 87 -7.74 12.31 -0.36
C THR A 87 -9.27 12.40 -0.45
N GLY A 88 -10.01 11.41 0.04
CA GLY A 88 -11.47 11.41 0.01
C GLY A 88 -12.01 10.54 -1.13
N THR A 89 -12.64 11.11 -2.13
CA THR A 89 -13.24 10.38 -3.25
C THR A 89 -12.29 10.35 -4.45
N ALA A 90 -11.39 9.37 -4.48
CA ALA A 90 -10.60 9.10 -5.67
C ALA A 90 -11.29 8.09 -6.59
N ALA A 91 -11.07 8.28 -7.87
CA ALA A 91 -11.48 7.34 -8.92
C ALA A 91 -10.34 7.09 -9.88
N MET A 92 -10.40 5.99 -10.62
CA MET A 92 -9.38 5.64 -11.59
C MET A 92 -9.96 5.02 -12.85
N ARG A 93 -9.19 5.12 -13.94
CA ARG A 93 -9.42 4.41 -15.19
C ARG A 93 -8.15 3.76 -15.68
N ILE A 94 -8.27 2.59 -16.27
CA ILE A 94 -7.17 1.92 -16.96
C ILE A 94 -7.53 1.85 -18.44
N ARG A 95 -6.69 2.45 -19.29
CA ARG A 95 -6.94 2.53 -20.76
C ARG A 95 -8.33 3.05 -21.10
N GLY A 96 -8.85 4.00 -20.34
CA GLY A 96 -10.19 4.57 -20.52
C GLY A 96 -11.33 3.76 -19.91
N ALA A 97 -11.11 2.51 -19.51
CA ALA A 97 -12.14 1.70 -18.86
C ALA A 97 -12.45 2.23 -17.45
N ALA A 98 -13.73 2.33 -17.12
CA ALA A 98 -14.21 2.79 -15.83
C ALA A 98 -13.93 1.76 -14.71
N GLY A 99 -14.05 2.18 -13.46
CA GLY A 99 -13.79 1.36 -12.27
C GLY A 99 -14.55 0.04 -12.23
N SER A 100 -15.80 0.01 -12.70
CA SER A 100 -16.62 -1.19 -12.81
C SER A 100 -16.11 -2.24 -13.81
N ARG A 101 -15.14 -1.88 -14.67
CA ARG A 101 -14.50 -2.76 -15.63
C ARG A 101 -13.05 -3.05 -15.30
N ILE A 102 -12.66 -2.79 -14.07
CA ILE A 102 -11.34 -3.04 -13.51
C ILE A 102 -11.53 -3.96 -12.31
N ASN A 103 -10.97 -5.15 -12.36
CA ASN A 103 -11.01 -6.05 -11.21
C ASN A 103 -9.88 -5.68 -10.24
N ILE A 104 -10.22 -5.45 -8.98
CA ILE A 104 -9.29 -5.11 -7.91
C ILE A 104 -9.37 -6.18 -6.84
N THR A 105 -8.23 -6.80 -6.55
CA THR A 105 -8.15 -7.86 -5.54
C THR A 105 -7.17 -7.50 -4.43
N LEU A 106 -7.49 -7.90 -3.22
CA LEU A 106 -6.61 -7.86 -2.05
C LEU A 106 -6.31 -9.29 -1.63
N ASP A 107 -5.06 -9.70 -1.73
CA ASP A 107 -4.61 -11.06 -1.45
C ASP A 107 -5.44 -12.14 -2.18
N GLY A 108 -5.88 -11.82 -3.39
CA GLY A 108 -6.70 -12.69 -4.24
C GLY A 108 -8.22 -12.59 -4.01
N VAL A 109 -8.67 -11.83 -3.01
CA VAL A 109 -10.10 -11.60 -2.75
C VAL A 109 -10.55 -10.33 -3.48
N ALA A 110 -11.64 -10.41 -4.23
CA ALA A 110 -12.19 -9.25 -4.96
C ALA A 110 -12.68 -8.18 -3.98
N LEU A 111 -12.28 -6.94 -4.23
CA LEU A 111 -12.70 -5.75 -3.48
C LEU A 111 -13.85 -4.99 -4.14
N ASN A 112 -14.15 -5.32 -5.40
CA ASN A 112 -15.23 -4.68 -6.12
C ASN A 112 -16.56 -4.90 -5.42
N SER A 113 -17.31 -3.82 -5.20
CA SER A 113 -18.64 -3.88 -4.61
C SER A 113 -19.59 -4.74 -5.48
N PRO A 114 -20.38 -5.62 -4.91
CA PRO A 114 -21.37 -6.39 -5.67
C PRO A 114 -22.49 -5.52 -6.25
N GLU A 115 -22.70 -4.32 -5.75
CA GLU A 115 -23.77 -3.40 -6.16
C GLU A 115 -23.42 -2.70 -7.48
N ASP A 116 -22.23 -2.09 -7.58
CA ASP A 116 -21.85 -1.22 -8.70
C ASP A 116 -20.54 -1.63 -9.36
N GLN A 117 -19.94 -2.72 -8.90
CA GLN A 117 -18.67 -3.26 -9.38
C GLN A 117 -17.49 -2.29 -9.26
N THR A 118 -17.58 -1.29 -8.37
CA THR A 118 -16.50 -0.33 -8.14
C THR A 118 -15.83 -0.54 -6.78
N VAL A 119 -14.66 0.06 -6.59
CA VAL A 119 -13.97 0.11 -5.28
C VAL A 119 -14.06 1.53 -4.75
N PHE A 120 -14.55 1.66 -3.52
CA PHE A 120 -14.64 2.93 -2.82
C PHE A 120 -13.32 3.24 -2.09
N TRP A 121 -12.44 3.95 -2.77
CA TRP A 121 -11.08 4.21 -2.31
C TRP A 121 -10.98 5.02 -1.03
N ALA A 122 -11.97 5.87 -0.75
CA ALA A 122 -12.02 6.65 0.48
C ALA A 122 -11.97 5.80 1.76
N ASN A 123 -12.42 4.54 1.68
CA ASN A 123 -12.33 3.60 2.79
C ASN A 123 -10.92 2.98 2.95
N MET A 124 -10.00 3.31 2.05
CA MET A 124 -8.68 2.68 1.96
C MET A 124 -7.51 3.66 2.10
N ASN A 125 -7.70 4.75 2.83
CA ASN A 125 -6.72 5.85 2.92
C ASN A 125 -5.32 5.42 3.36
N SER A 126 -5.20 4.51 4.30
CA SER A 126 -3.90 4.06 4.84
C SER A 126 -3.40 2.74 4.23
N TYR A 127 -4.10 2.20 3.25
CA TYR A 127 -3.77 0.87 2.71
C TYR A 127 -2.39 0.82 2.03
N ALA A 128 -1.91 1.94 1.48
CA ALA A 128 -0.58 1.97 0.85
C ALA A 128 0.55 1.54 1.82
N SER A 129 0.43 1.86 3.11
CA SER A 129 1.41 1.45 4.13
C SER A 129 1.34 -0.04 4.49
N LEU A 130 0.17 -0.65 4.32
CA LEU A 130 -0.06 -2.07 4.64
C LEU A 130 0.34 -2.99 3.49
N MET A 131 0.50 -2.44 2.28
CA MET A 131 0.80 -3.22 1.08
C MET A 131 2.28 -3.56 1.00
N ASN A 132 2.56 -4.80 0.62
CA ASN A 132 3.89 -5.25 0.26
C ASN A 132 4.21 -4.99 -1.21
N SER A 133 3.23 -5.19 -2.07
CA SER A 133 3.37 -4.96 -3.51
C SER A 133 2.03 -4.80 -4.21
N VAL A 134 2.05 -4.10 -5.33
CA VAL A 134 0.88 -3.95 -6.21
C VAL A 134 1.27 -4.35 -7.62
N GLN A 135 0.44 -5.15 -8.27
CA GLN A 135 0.58 -5.48 -9.67
C GLN A 135 -0.60 -4.94 -10.46
N ILE A 136 -0.32 -4.25 -11.56
CA ILE A 136 -1.33 -3.74 -12.50
C ILE A 136 -1.16 -4.48 -13.80
N GLN A 137 -2.23 -5.13 -14.25
CA GLN A 137 -2.34 -5.72 -15.60
C GLN A 137 -3.27 -4.84 -16.42
N ARG A 138 -2.83 -4.41 -17.57
CA ARG A 138 -3.58 -3.50 -18.46
C ARG A 138 -4.20 -4.25 -19.61
N GLY A 139 -5.54 -4.17 -19.72
CA GLY A 139 -6.34 -4.92 -20.68
C GLY A 139 -6.74 -6.29 -20.12
N ILE A 140 -7.33 -7.10 -20.95
CA ILE A 140 -7.77 -8.45 -20.60
C ILE A 140 -6.53 -9.27 -20.26
N GLY A 141 -6.41 -9.63 -18.99
CA GLY A 141 -5.31 -10.43 -18.47
C GLY A 141 -5.57 -11.93 -18.54
N THR A 142 -5.13 -12.66 -17.53
CA THR A 142 -5.43 -14.08 -17.38
C THR A 142 -6.86 -14.28 -16.92
N SER A 143 -7.45 -15.45 -17.24
CA SER A 143 -8.78 -15.86 -16.77
C SER A 143 -8.87 -15.93 -15.23
N THR A 144 -7.75 -15.97 -14.53
CA THR A 144 -7.67 -15.95 -13.07
C THR A 144 -8.10 -14.61 -12.45
N ASN A 145 -8.18 -13.54 -13.25
CA ASN A 145 -8.61 -12.23 -12.78
C ASN A 145 -10.14 -12.11 -12.58
N GLY A 146 -10.90 -13.14 -12.94
CA GLY A 146 -12.35 -13.15 -12.79
C GLY A 146 -13.09 -12.21 -13.73
N ASP A 147 -14.39 -12.06 -13.46
CA ASP A 147 -15.26 -11.17 -14.21
C ASP A 147 -14.91 -9.69 -13.97
N GLY A 148 -15.26 -8.84 -14.93
CA GLY A 148 -15.05 -7.39 -14.79
C GLY A 148 -13.65 -6.88 -15.14
N ALA A 149 -12.67 -7.76 -15.39
CA ALA A 149 -11.29 -7.37 -15.73
C ALA A 149 -11.09 -6.93 -17.20
N PHE A 150 -12.10 -6.34 -17.83
CA PHE A 150 -12.05 -5.93 -19.23
C PHE A 150 -11.02 -4.81 -19.49
N GLY A 151 -10.98 -3.81 -18.62
CA GLY A 151 -10.04 -2.69 -18.70
C GLY A 151 -8.66 -3.03 -18.16
N GLY A 152 -8.64 -3.91 -17.19
CA GLY A 152 -7.44 -4.32 -16.47
C GLY A 152 -7.75 -4.93 -15.12
N SER A 153 -6.69 -5.36 -14.44
CA SER A 153 -6.78 -5.82 -13.06
C SER A 153 -5.68 -5.21 -12.19
N VAL A 154 -5.98 -5.01 -10.92
CA VAL A 154 -5.06 -4.54 -9.89
C VAL A 154 -5.03 -5.57 -8.77
N SER A 155 -3.89 -6.19 -8.56
CA SER A 155 -3.68 -7.14 -7.47
C SER A 155 -2.84 -6.49 -6.37
N LEU A 156 -3.48 -6.27 -5.23
CA LEU A 156 -2.87 -5.77 -4.01
C LEU A 156 -2.42 -6.97 -3.16
N ALA A 157 -1.19 -6.93 -2.64
CA ALA A 157 -0.73 -7.92 -1.67
C ALA A 157 -0.30 -7.22 -0.40
N THR A 158 -0.81 -7.69 0.73
CA THR A 158 -0.45 -7.18 2.04
C THR A 158 0.92 -7.68 2.49
N SER A 159 1.51 -6.99 3.44
CA SER A 159 2.75 -7.43 4.08
C SER A 159 2.48 -8.66 4.96
N ALA A 160 3.37 -9.64 4.90
CA ALA A 160 3.28 -10.79 5.78
C ALA A 160 3.39 -10.37 7.26
N PRO A 161 2.72 -11.06 8.19
CA PRO A 161 2.84 -10.79 9.61
C PRO A 161 4.30 -10.90 10.08
N SER A 162 4.76 -9.92 10.86
CA SER A 162 6.10 -9.95 11.43
C SER A 162 6.24 -11.09 12.43
N ARG A 163 7.33 -11.84 12.36
CA ARG A 163 7.67 -12.88 13.34
C ARG A 163 8.16 -12.29 14.68
N LYS A 164 8.60 -11.04 14.67
CA LYS A 164 9.07 -10.33 15.87
C LYS A 164 8.09 -9.20 16.16
N PRO A 165 7.77 -8.94 17.43
CA PRO A 165 6.97 -7.77 17.79
C PRO A 165 7.69 -6.51 17.29
N SER A 166 6.97 -5.68 16.55
CA SER A 166 7.46 -4.40 16.04
C SER A 166 6.37 -3.36 16.16
N VAL A 167 6.76 -2.15 16.47
CA VAL A 167 5.89 -0.98 16.48
C VAL A 167 6.52 0.03 15.54
N GLU A 168 5.76 0.49 14.59
CA GLU A 168 6.15 1.58 13.70
C GLU A 168 5.19 2.75 13.93
N VAL A 169 5.76 3.92 14.16
CA VAL A 169 4.98 5.15 14.29
C VAL A 169 5.43 6.10 13.19
N SER A 170 4.48 6.56 12.41
CA SER A 170 4.74 7.50 11.33
C SER A 170 3.91 8.77 11.51
N GLY A 171 4.48 9.91 11.11
CA GLY A 171 3.77 11.17 11.07
C GLY A 171 4.24 12.01 9.89
N SER A 172 3.31 12.69 9.24
CA SER A 172 3.62 13.65 8.20
C SER A 172 2.76 14.90 8.34
N TYR A 173 3.32 16.03 7.95
CA TYR A 173 2.64 17.31 7.90
C TYR A 173 2.90 17.98 6.55
N GLY A 174 1.89 18.53 5.94
CA GLY A 174 1.96 19.14 4.62
C GLY A 174 1.27 20.50 4.56
N SER A 175 1.23 21.08 3.39
CA SER A 175 0.49 22.32 3.10
C SER A 175 -1.02 22.13 3.34
N TYR A 176 -1.74 23.26 3.51
CA TYR A 176 -3.18 23.31 3.78
C TYR A 176 -3.60 22.56 5.07
N ASN A 177 -2.74 22.55 6.10
CA ASN A 177 -2.97 21.81 7.36
C ASN A 177 -3.23 20.31 7.16
N THR A 178 -2.70 19.73 6.10
CA THR A 178 -2.77 18.29 5.90
C THR A 178 -1.80 17.60 6.86
N TYR A 179 -2.30 16.66 7.65
CA TYR A 179 -1.47 15.83 8.51
C TYR A 179 -1.90 14.37 8.41
N ASN A 180 -0.95 13.49 8.60
CA ASN A 180 -1.19 12.05 8.67
C ASN A 180 -0.41 11.50 9.85
N ALA A 181 -1.01 10.58 10.61
CA ALA A 181 -0.41 9.85 11.71
C ALA A 181 -0.80 8.39 11.62
N GLY A 182 0.16 7.49 11.80
CA GLY A 182 -0.04 6.05 11.73
C GLY A 182 0.88 5.30 12.69
#